data_f68b55403554956e37dcc207b58479b9
#
_entry.id   f68b55403554956e37dcc207b58479b9
#
_cell.length_a   1.000
_cell.length_b   1.000
_cell.length_c   1.000
_cell.angle_alpha   90.00
_cell.angle_beta   90.00
_cell.angle_gamma   90.00
#
_symmetry.space_group_name_H-M   'P 1'
#
loop_
_entity.id
_entity.type
_entity.pdbx_description
1 polymer ?
#
loop_
_entity_poly.entity_id
_entity_poly.type
_entity_poly.pdbx_seq_one_letter_code
_entity_poly.pdbx_strand_id
1 'polypeptide(L)'
;AGTVVYVSGTTGEVVRDAPLQERAWNYAGAWVHWLYPFRRNVFNDYWTDIVNWLSIAGIVLTVTGTVVGVLRWRFRGRYKTGARTPYRGTMMRWHHVFGLAFAAITFTWIFSGLMSMNPWKIFDSGAMPLRQQAMNGGPLQVPAQAAAVQALLSAASPNTRELRWVRHAGHTLVLAHSPTGAPTVLDAITAAAHVWAPGAVAEAAARLLPHAVVRTDTLTAYDLHYYDRAAHTMTGGAEKPLPALRVVFDDPHATWVHIDPHTGTVLGHTDSHRRASRWLFAMLQSWDWLPLLERRPLWDGLLIALSLGGAVMSVTGVVLGWRRLGVKLRPIPGRGASCLLYTSELPTTPYV
;
A
#
# COMPACT_ATOMS: atom_id res chain seq x y z
N ALA A 1 12.99 -26.15 -6.47
CA ALA A 1 11.75 -26.92 -6.46
C ALA A 1 10.78 -26.34 -5.43
N GLY A 2 9.48 -26.22 -5.77
CA GLY A 2 8.47 -25.69 -4.84
C GLY A 2 7.75 -24.45 -5.33
N THR A 3 7.91 -24.06 -6.59
CA THR A 3 7.08 -23.03 -7.21
C THR A 3 5.67 -23.56 -7.46
N VAL A 4 4.66 -22.79 -7.04
CA VAL A 4 3.25 -23.04 -7.36
C VAL A 4 2.86 -22.07 -8.47
N VAL A 5 2.25 -22.61 -9.51
CA VAL A 5 1.75 -21.82 -10.63
C VAL A 5 0.22 -21.81 -10.59
N TYR A 6 -0.36 -20.63 -10.66
CA TYR A 6 -1.80 -20.42 -10.71
C TYR A 6 -2.19 -20.15 -12.17
N VAL A 7 -3.11 -20.95 -12.68
CA VAL A 7 -3.58 -20.88 -14.07
C VAL A 7 -5.08 -20.56 -14.07
N SER A 8 -5.48 -19.61 -14.93
CA SER A 8 -6.89 -19.30 -15.13
C SER A 8 -7.63 -20.52 -15.71
N GLY A 9 -8.67 -20.98 -15.04
CA GLY A 9 -9.51 -22.08 -15.52
C GLY A 9 -10.34 -21.74 -16.78
N THR A 10 -10.47 -20.46 -17.10
CA THR A 10 -11.24 -19.97 -18.27
C THR A 10 -10.35 -19.67 -19.47
N THR A 11 -9.16 -19.12 -19.26
CA THR A 11 -8.29 -18.66 -20.37
C THR A 11 -7.06 -19.54 -20.56
N GLY A 12 -6.72 -20.40 -19.58
CA GLY A 12 -5.46 -21.15 -19.60
C GLY A 12 -4.21 -20.29 -19.36
N GLU A 13 -4.39 -19.01 -19.10
CA GLU A 13 -3.31 -18.06 -18.85
C GLU A 13 -2.68 -18.28 -17.46
N VAL A 14 -1.35 -18.19 -17.37
CA VAL A 14 -0.65 -18.17 -16.08
C VAL A 14 -0.91 -16.82 -15.41
N VAL A 15 -1.72 -16.82 -14.36
CA VAL A 15 -2.10 -15.61 -13.63
C VAL A 15 -1.03 -15.20 -12.63
N ARG A 16 -0.32 -16.19 -12.05
CA ARG A 16 0.73 -15.97 -11.06
C ARG A 16 1.61 -17.20 -10.91
N ASP A 17 2.88 -16.98 -10.67
CA ASP A 17 3.79 -17.94 -10.09
C ASP A 17 4.17 -17.51 -8.66
N ALA A 18 4.45 -18.48 -7.80
CA ALA A 18 4.81 -18.21 -6.40
C ALA A 18 5.88 -19.22 -5.95
N PRO A 19 7.15 -18.84 -5.97
CA PRO A 19 8.25 -19.67 -5.46
C PRO A 19 8.15 -19.85 -3.93
N LEU A 20 8.74 -20.93 -3.43
CA LEU A 20 8.67 -21.29 -2.01
C LEU A 20 9.09 -20.14 -1.07
N GLN A 21 10.15 -19.43 -1.43
CA GLN A 21 10.65 -18.30 -0.63
C GLN A 21 9.61 -17.19 -0.52
N GLU A 22 8.99 -16.79 -1.63
CA GLU A 22 7.93 -15.79 -1.64
C GLU A 22 6.73 -16.25 -0.79
N ARG A 23 6.32 -17.52 -0.93
CA ARG A 23 5.23 -18.09 -0.14
C ARG A 23 5.53 -18.10 1.36
N ALA A 24 6.77 -18.40 1.75
CA ALA A 24 7.20 -18.39 3.15
C ALA A 24 7.16 -16.96 3.74
N TRP A 25 7.67 -15.97 3.01
CA TRP A 25 7.61 -14.57 3.42
C TRP A 25 6.19 -14.03 3.47
N ASN A 26 5.37 -14.35 2.47
CA ASN A 26 3.96 -13.96 2.46
C ASN A 26 3.19 -14.60 3.61
N TYR A 27 3.48 -15.87 3.93
CA TYR A 27 2.88 -16.54 5.08
C TYR A 27 3.25 -15.82 6.39
N ALA A 28 4.54 -15.59 6.64
CA ALA A 28 4.98 -14.89 7.84
C ALA A 28 4.42 -13.46 7.93
N GLY A 29 4.50 -12.69 6.83
CA GLY A 29 4.02 -11.33 6.76
C GLY A 29 2.50 -11.23 6.92
N ALA A 30 1.74 -11.93 6.09
CA ALA A 30 0.28 -11.85 6.11
C ALA A 30 -0.32 -12.46 7.38
N TRP A 31 0.17 -13.62 7.80
CA TRP A 31 -0.34 -14.28 8.99
C TRP A 31 -0.10 -13.49 10.28
N VAL A 32 1.10 -12.95 10.47
CA VAL A 32 1.45 -12.22 11.68
C VAL A 32 0.95 -10.78 11.58
N HIS A 33 1.29 -10.09 10.50
CA HIS A 33 1.02 -8.66 10.39
C HIS A 33 -0.47 -8.33 10.23
N TRP A 34 -1.21 -9.14 9.44
CA TRP A 34 -2.62 -8.92 9.18
C TRP A 34 -3.55 -9.73 10.08
N LEU A 35 -3.03 -10.40 11.08
CA LEU A 35 -3.78 -11.22 12.03
C LEU A 35 -4.68 -12.25 11.33
N TYR A 36 -4.19 -12.91 10.28
CA TYR A 36 -4.94 -13.92 9.53
C TYR A 36 -5.37 -15.15 10.32
N PRO A 37 -4.80 -15.50 11.49
CA PRO A 37 -5.42 -16.49 12.37
C PRO A 37 -6.89 -16.21 12.72
N PHE A 38 -7.32 -14.93 12.70
CA PHE A 38 -8.71 -14.55 12.91
C PHE A 38 -9.53 -14.47 11.62
N ARG A 39 -8.90 -14.59 10.45
CA ARG A 39 -9.54 -14.59 9.15
C ARG A 39 -9.78 -16.05 8.70
N ARG A 40 -10.89 -16.32 8.02
CA ARG A 40 -11.28 -17.66 7.53
C ARG A 40 -11.65 -18.69 8.61
N ASN A 41 -12.07 -18.22 9.80
CA ASN A 41 -12.63 -19.04 10.86
C ASN A 41 -13.90 -18.36 11.42
N VAL A 42 -14.36 -18.77 12.59
CA VAL A 42 -15.54 -18.19 13.26
C VAL A 42 -15.45 -16.68 13.51
N PHE A 43 -14.27 -16.10 13.48
CA PHE A 43 -14.03 -14.68 13.65
C PHE A 43 -13.91 -13.92 12.33
N ASN A 44 -14.11 -14.58 11.18
CA ASN A 44 -13.91 -13.97 9.86
C ASN A 44 -14.72 -12.68 9.68
N ASP A 45 -15.96 -12.66 10.11
CA ASP A 45 -16.87 -11.51 9.96
C ASP A 45 -16.47 -10.33 10.86
N TYR A 46 -15.78 -10.63 11.95
CA TYR A 46 -15.28 -9.63 12.91
C TYR A 46 -13.82 -9.25 12.69
N TRP A 47 -13.14 -9.87 11.72
CA TRP A 47 -11.69 -9.66 11.52
C TRP A 47 -11.34 -8.18 11.31
N THR A 48 -12.10 -7.47 10.48
CA THR A 48 -11.89 -6.04 10.23
C THR A 48 -12.07 -5.22 11.51
N ASP A 49 -13.10 -5.51 12.30
CA ASP A 49 -13.36 -4.81 13.56
C ASP A 49 -12.29 -5.10 14.60
N ILE A 50 -11.83 -6.35 14.71
CA ILE A 50 -10.72 -6.72 15.59
C ILE A 50 -9.48 -5.92 15.24
N VAL A 51 -9.10 -5.85 13.95
CA VAL A 51 -7.93 -5.08 13.51
C VAL A 51 -8.10 -3.59 13.78
N ASN A 52 -9.27 -3.03 13.50
CA ASN A 52 -9.56 -1.62 13.73
C ASN A 52 -9.46 -1.25 15.21
N TRP A 53 -10.10 -2.02 16.10
CA TRP A 53 -10.08 -1.74 17.54
C TRP A 53 -8.71 -1.95 18.17
N LEU A 54 -7.96 -2.97 17.74
CA LEU A 54 -6.57 -3.16 18.17
C LEU A 54 -5.67 -2.02 17.70
N SER A 55 -5.87 -1.52 16.49
CA SER A 55 -5.13 -0.36 15.97
C SER A 55 -5.45 0.90 16.77
N ILE A 56 -6.72 1.16 17.08
CA ILE A 56 -7.13 2.30 17.93
C ILE A 56 -6.49 2.19 19.32
N ALA A 57 -6.58 1.02 19.95
CA ALA A 57 -5.92 0.78 21.24
C ALA A 57 -4.40 1.01 21.15
N GLY A 58 -3.76 0.54 20.08
CA GLY A 58 -2.33 0.77 19.80
C GLY A 58 -1.98 2.25 19.66
N ILE A 59 -2.83 3.03 18.96
CA ILE A 59 -2.67 4.49 18.83
C ILE A 59 -2.74 5.16 20.22
N VAL A 60 -3.76 4.84 21.01
CA VAL A 60 -3.94 5.39 22.36
C VAL A 60 -2.73 5.05 23.24
N LEU A 61 -2.28 3.79 23.21
CA LEU A 61 -1.10 3.36 23.97
C LEU A 61 0.17 4.06 23.51
N THR A 62 0.36 4.28 22.21
CA THR A 62 1.53 4.97 21.68
C THR A 62 1.54 6.44 22.10
N VAL A 63 0.41 7.12 22.00
CA VAL A 63 0.27 8.53 22.40
C VAL A 63 0.53 8.68 23.90
N THR A 64 -0.18 7.91 24.73
CA THR A 64 -0.05 7.96 26.20
C THR A 64 1.35 7.55 26.66
N GLY A 65 1.92 6.49 26.04
CA GLY A 65 3.29 6.05 26.31
C GLY A 65 4.33 7.12 25.94
N THR A 66 4.13 7.82 24.82
CA THR A 66 5.00 8.92 24.41
C THR A 66 4.93 10.09 25.37
N VAL A 67 3.72 10.50 25.77
CA VAL A 67 3.53 11.59 26.75
C VAL A 67 4.23 11.25 28.06
N VAL A 68 3.99 10.06 28.62
CA VAL A 68 4.65 9.61 29.86
C VAL A 68 6.17 9.52 29.66
N GLY A 69 6.62 9.04 28.49
CA GLY A 69 8.03 8.97 28.15
C GLY A 69 8.70 10.35 28.17
N VAL A 70 8.09 11.33 27.51
CA VAL A 70 8.58 12.72 27.47
C VAL A 70 8.61 13.34 28.87
N LEU A 71 7.55 13.20 29.64
CA LEU A 71 7.44 13.73 31.01
C LEU A 71 8.51 13.12 31.94
N ARG A 72 8.89 11.88 31.72
CA ARG A 72 9.91 11.17 32.49
C ARG A 72 11.33 11.32 31.94
N TRP A 73 11.53 11.91 30.78
CA TRP A 73 12.84 12.18 30.21
C TRP A 73 13.41 13.50 30.73
N ARG A 74 14.60 13.47 31.29
CA ARG A 74 15.30 14.71 31.69
C ARG A 74 16.06 15.30 30.51
N PHE A 75 15.51 16.32 29.89
CA PHE A 75 16.17 17.09 28.82
C PHE A 75 17.32 17.92 29.37
N ARG A 76 17.15 18.50 30.55
CA ARG A 76 18.16 19.27 31.28
C ARG A 76 18.53 18.49 32.55
N GLY A 77 19.78 18.07 32.65
CA GLY A 77 20.28 17.32 33.79
C GLY A 77 20.10 15.79 33.69
N ARG A 78 20.41 15.11 34.77
CA ARG A 78 20.39 13.64 34.86
C ARG A 78 19.79 13.18 36.18
N TYR A 79 19.33 11.96 36.22
CA TYR A 79 18.93 11.30 37.46
C TYR A 79 20.17 10.93 38.30
N LYS A 80 19.98 10.59 39.57
CA LYS A 80 21.07 10.12 40.49
C LYS A 80 21.87 8.93 39.90
N THR A 81 21.29 8.22 38.94
CA THR A 81 21.93 7.12 38.19
C THR A 81 22.86 7.57 37.08
N GLY A 82 22.98 8.87 36.84
CA GLY A 82 23.75 9.43 35.72
C GLY A 82 23.00 9.38 34.37
N ALA A 83 21.83 8.74 34.27
CA ALA A 83 21.04 8.60 33.05
C ALA A 83 19.99 9.72 32.91
N ARG A 84 19.48 9.94 31.69
CA ARG A 84 18.35 10.83 31.43
C ARG A 84 16.99 10.16 31.65
N THR A 85 16.96 8.85 31.84
CA THR A 85 15.79 8.02 32.13
C THR A 85 15.78 7.60 33.61
N PRO A 86 14.59 7.55 34.29
CA PRO A 86 14.51 7.11 35.67
C PRO A 86 14.68 5.59 35.85
N TYR A 87 14.56 4.84 34.77
CA TYR A 87 14.49 3.38 34.80
C TYR A 87 15.88 2.75 34.94
N ARG A 88 16.03 1.86 35.95
CA ARG A 88 17.28 1.14 36.21
C ARG A 88 17.40 -0.18 35.45
N GLY A 89 16.27 -0.86 35.23
CA GLY A 89 16.23 -2.15 34.51
C GLY A 89 16.51 -1.98 33.01
N THR A 90 17.37 -2.83 32.46
CA THR A 90 17.83 -2.77 31.07
C THR A 90 16.65 -2.73 30.07
N MET A 91 15.66 -3.63 30.20
CA MET A 91 14.50 -3.68 29.30
C MET A 91 13.65 -2.41 29.37
N MET A 92 13.37 -1.90 30.59
CA MET A 92 12.61 -0.65 30.79
C MET A 92 13.37 0.56 30.22
N ARG A 93 14.69 0.58 30.38
CA ARG A 93 15.53 1.65 29.85
C ARG A 93 15.52 1.66 28.33
N TRP A 94 15.74 0.51 27.70
CA TRP A 94 15.70 0.39 26.25
C TRP A 94 14.31 0.69 25.71
N HIS A 95 13.25 0.17 26.33
CA HIS A 95 11.87 0.48 25.92
C HIS A 95 11.57 1.99 25.97
N HIS A 96 12.04 2.68 27.01
CA HIS A 96 11.88 4.14 27.14
C HIS A 96 12.66 4.90 26.07
N VAL A 97 13.94 4.55 25.85
CA VAL A 97 14.80 5.23 24.87
C VAL A 97 14.29 5.00 23.44
N PHE A 98 14.05 3.76 23.06
CA PHE A 98 13.55 3.43 21.73
C PHE A 98 12.08 3.89 21.55
N GLY A 99 11.27 3.79 22.60
CA GLY A 99 9.91 4.31 22.61
C GLY A 99 9.85 5.79 22.27
N LEU A 100 10.76 6.61 22.80
CA LEU A 100 10.85 8.02 22.44
C LEU A 100 11.48 8.26 21.06
N ALA A 101 12.55 7.56 20.75
CA ALA A 101 13.25 7.72 19.46
C ALA A 101 12.38 7.34 18.27
N PHE A 102 11.54 6.31 18.43
CA PHE A 102 10.68 5.78 17.37
C PHE A 102 9.19 6.07 17.58
N ALA A 103 8.82 6.97 18.51
CA ALA A 103 7.44 7.30 18.83
C ALA A 103 6.63 7.74 17.60
N ALA A 104 7.17 8.68 16.83
CA ALA A 104 6.50 9.24 15.67
C ALA A 104 6.25 8.16 14.59
N ILE A 105 7.26 7.35 14.29
CA ILE A 105 7.12 6.31 13.27
C ILE A 105 6.18 5.20 13.72
N THR A 106 6.22 4.83 14.99
CA THR A 106 5.28 3.84 15.55
C THR A 106 3.85 4.34 15.46
N PHE A 107 3.61 5.59 15.82
CA PHE A 107 2.30 6.22 15.69
C PHE A 107 1.83 6.23 14.23
N THR A 108 2.67 6.72 13.29
CA THR A 108 2.29 6.82 11.88
C THR A 108 2.03 5.45 11.26
N TRP A 109 2.79 4.43 11.62
CA TRP A 109 2.58 3.07 11.11
C TRP A 109 1.31 2.41 11.65
N ILE A 110 0.99 2.55 12.94
CA ILE A 110 -0.28 2.03 13.49
C ILE A 110 -1.46 2.80 12.90
N PHE A 111 -1.35 4.13 12.81
CA PHE A 111 -2.40 4.98 12.25
C PHE A 111 -2.63 4.67 10.76
N SER A 112 -1.58 4.57 9.96
CA SER A 112 -1.71 4.22 8.54
C SER A 112 -2.19 2.78 8.35
N GLY A 113 -1.81 1.87 9.23
CA GLY A 113 -2.36 0.51 9.28
C GLY A 113 -3.88 0.51 9.50
N LEU A 114 -4.37 1.35 10.43
CA LEU A 114 -5.82 1.55 10.60
C LEU A 114 -6.45 2.11 9.31
N MET A 115 -5.85 3.13 8.69
CA MET A 115 -6.37 3.71 7.45
C MET A 115 -6.38 2.70 6.29
N SER A 116 -5.42 1.76 6.26
CA SER A 116 -5.37 0.70 5.24
C SER A 116 -6.58 -0.24 5.29
N MET A 117 -7.19 -0.39 6.45
CA MET A 117 -8.39 -1.20 6.64
C MET A 117 -9.67 -0.53 6.14
N ASN A 118 -9.56 0.72 5.64
CA ASN A 118 -10.72 1.53 5.25
C ASN A 118 -11.81 1.54 6.33
N PRO A 119 -11.48 1.99 7.57
CA PRO A 119 -12.37 1.90 8.70
C PRO A 119 -13.66 2.65 8.40
N TRP A 120 -14.80 2.00 8.72
CA TRP A 120 -16.13 2.54 8.44
C TRP A 120 -16.35 2.99 6.98
N LYS A 121 -15.56 2.49 6.04
CA LYS A 121 -15.62 2.77 4.60
C LYS A 121 -15.45 4.25 4.24
N ILE A 122 -14.63 4.98 5.03
CA ILE A 122 -14.41 6.43 4.83
C ILE A 122 -13.74 6.77 3.50
N PHE A 123 -13.10 5.80 2.85
CA PHE A 123 -12.47 5.97 1.54
C PHE A 123 -13.33 5.42 0.39
N ASP A 124 -14.53 4.90 0.68
CA ASP A 124 -15.47 4.50 -0.35
C ASP A 124 -16.16 5.74 -0.88
N SER A 125 -15.81 6.14 -2.09
CA SER A 125 -16.37 7.34 -2.71
C SER A 125 -17.77 7.11 -3.30
N GLY A 126 -18.12 5.87 -3.60
CA GLY A 126 -19.29 5.57 -4.41
C GLY A 126 -19.17 6.04 -5.87
N ALA A 127 -17.97 6.37 -6.32
CA ALA A 127 -17.71 6.82 -7.69
C ALA A 127 -18.18 5.79 -8.71
N MET A 128 -18.75 6.28 -9.80
CA MET A 128 -19.23 5.43 -10.89
C MET A 128 -18.04 4.70 -11.55
N PRO A 129 -18.23 3.43 -11.97
CA PRO A 129 -17.23 2.72 -12.73
C PRO A 129 -16.99 3.40 -14.09
N LEU A 130 -15.74 3.35 -14.55
CA LEU A 130 -15.38 3.88 -15.87
C LEU A 130 -16.11 3.11 -16.99
N ARG A 131 -16.68 3.83 -17.92
CA ARG A 131 -17.35 3.30 -19.11
C ARG A 131 -16.35 2.93 -20.20
N GLN A 132 -15.51 1.93 -19.94
CA GLN A 132 -14.43 1.55 -20.87
C GLN A 132 -14.94 1.21 -22.28
N GLN A 133 -16.08 0.55 -22.39
CA GLN A 133 -16.70 0.25 -23.69
C GLN A 133 -17.09 1.51 -24.47
N ALA A 134 -17.51 2.58 -23.79
CA ALA A 134 -17.80 3.85 -24.44
C ALA A 134 -16.54 4.53 -24.97
N MET A 135 -15.44 4.52 -24.20
CA MET A 135 -14.14 4.98 -24.68
C MET A 135 -13.64 4.13 -25.85
N ASN A 136 -13.77 2.81 -25.74
CA ASN A 136 -13.29 1.87 -26.76
C ASN A 136 -14.12 1.90 -28.06
N GLY A 137 -15.29 2.52 -28.07
CA GLY A 137 -16.20 2.51 -29.23
C GLY A 137 -16.88 1.16 -29.43
N GLY A 138 -17.14 0.42 -28.34
CA GLY A 138 -17.83 -0.87 -28.32
C GLY A 138 -16.95 -2.03 -27.84
N PRO A 139 -17.51 -3.25 -27.84
CA PRO A 139 -16.77 -4.46 -27.46
C PRO A 139 -15.67 -4.78 -28.48
N LEU A 140 -14.65 -5.51 -28.03
CA LEU A 140 -13.63 -6.04 -28.93
C LEU A 140 -14.26 -7.05 -29.89
N GLN A 141 -14.11 -6.81 -31.17
CA GLN A 141 -14.45 -7.73 -32.23
C GLN A 141 -13.24 -7.83 -33.17
N VAL A 142 -12.77 -9.04 -33.39
CA VAL A 142 -11.71 -9.28 -34.38
C VAL A 142 -12.35 -9.27 -35.74
N PRO A 143 -11.95 -8.37 -36.66
CA PRO A 143 -12.52 -8.30 -38.00
C PRO A 143 -12.33 -9.60 -38.77
N ALA A 144 -13.32 -9.99 -39.59
CA ALA A 144 -13.17 -11.16 -40.47
C ALA A 144 -12.00 -11.01 -41.45
N GLN A 145 -11.65 -9.77 -41.82
CA GLN A 145 -10.52 -9.41 -42.69
C GLN A 145 -9.24 -9.09 -41.87
N ALA A 146 -9.13 -9.54 -40.61
CA ALA A 146 -7.93 -9.32 -39.84
C ALA A 146 -6.68 -9.82 -40.55
N ALA A 147 -5.60 -9.08 -40.43
CA ALA A 147 -4.31 -9.46 -40.98
C ALA A 147 -3.84 -10.82 -40.42
N ALA A 148 -3.19 -11.61 -41.31
CA ALA A 148 -2.61 -12.87 -40.86
C ALA A 148 -1.57 -12.63 -39.76
N VAL A 149 -1.49 -13.53 -38.78
CA VAL A 149 -0.54 -13.43 -37.65
C VAL A 149 0.91 -13.24 -38.16
N GLN A 150 1.26 -13.90 -39.27
CA GLN A 150 2.57 -13.77 -39.89
C GLN A 150 2.85 -12.33 -40.34
N ALA A 151 1.85 -11.64 -40.92
CA ALA A 151 2.01 -10.26 -41.35
C ALA A 151 2.19 -9.33 -40.15
N LEU A 152 1.42 -9.54 -39.07
CA LEU A 152 1.54 -8.80 -37.82
C LEU A 152 2.93 -8.99 -37.19
N LEU A 153 3.43 -10.23 -37.15
CA LEU A 153 4.76 -10.52 -36.63
C LEU A 153 5.88 -9.91 -37.47
N SER A 154 5.69 -9.87 -38.80
CA SER A 154 6.66 -9.25 -39.71
C SER A 154 6.71 -7.72 -39.58
N ALA A 155 5.59 -7.11 -39.22
CA ALA A 155 5.48 -5.65 -38.96
C ALA A 155 5.90 -5.25 -37.55
N ALA A 156 5.93 -6.20 -36.64
CA ALA A 156 6.31 -6.00 -35.24
C ALA A 156 7.83 -6.10 -35.04
N SER A 157 8.27 -5.85 -33.79
CA SER A 157 9.67 -6.07 -33.40
C SER A 157 10.04 -7.55 -33.53
N PRO A 158 11.26 -7.89 -33.98
CA PRO A 158 11.72 -9.28 -34.02
C PRO A 158 11.67 -10.04 -32.70
N ASN A 159 11.71 -9.31 -31.60
CA ASN A 159 11.64 -9.88 -30.25
C ASN A 159 10.21 -9.95 -29.68
N THR A 160 9.19 -9.75 -30.51
CA THR A 160 7.79 -9.83 -30.07
C THR A 160 7.47 -11.23 -29.55
N ARG A 161 6.85 -11.27 -28.37
CA ARG A 161 6.44 -12.52 -27.71
C ARG A 161 4.94 -12.67 -27.55
N GLU A 162 4.21 -11.56 -27.58
CA GLU A 162 2.77 -11.55 -27.40
C GLU A 162 2.13 -10.58 -28.41
N LEU A 163 1.04 -11.03 -29.01
CA LEU A 163 0.13 -10.19 -29.79
C LEU A 163 -1.20 -10.12 -29.05
N ARG A 164 -1.60 -8.91 -28.65
CA ARG A 164 -2.84 -8.67 -27.92
C ARG A 164 -3.76 -7.79 -28.74
N TRP A 165 -4.92 -8.34 -29.11
CA TRP A 165 -5.97 -7.58 -29.77
C TRP A 165 -6.67 -6.70 -28.75
N VAL A 166 -6.83 -5.43 -29.10
CA VAL A 166 -7.51 -4.43 -28.27
C VAL A 166 -8.44 -3.59 -29.14
N ARG A 167 -9.42 -2.98 -28.51
CA ARG A 167 -10.26 -1.97 -29.17
C ARG A 167 -10.14 -0.67 -28.39
N HIS A 168 -9.71 0.38 -29.07
CA HIS A 168 -9.59 1.71 -28.47
C HIS A 168 -10.07 2.77 -29.47
N ALA A 169 -10.83 3.74 -28.98
CA ALA A 169 -11.35 4.86 -29.78
C ALA A 169 -12.02 4.43 -31.12
N GLY A 170 -12.67 3.26 -31.14
CA GLY A 170 -13.32 2.71 -32.33
C GLY A 170 -12.42 1.89 -33.26
N HIS A 171 -11.12 1.87 -33.05
CA HIS A 171 -10.17 1.09 -33.82
C HIS A 171 -9.90 -0.27 -33.18
N THR A 172 -9.84 -1.33 -33.97
CA THR A 172 -9.33 -2.62 -33.55
C THR A 172 -7.84 -2.68 -33.89
N LEU A 173 -7.04 -2.81 -32.86
CA LEU A 173 -5.58 -2.72 -32.93
C LEU A 173 -4.96 -4.00 -32.36
N VAL A 174 -3.69 -4.24 -32.72
CA VAL A 174 -2.86 -5.29 -32.15
C VAL A 174 -1.67 -4.64 -31.44
N LEU A 175 -1.57 -4.89 -30.15
CA LEU A 175 -0.38 -4.53 -29.38
C LEU A 175 0.62 -5.67 -29.43
N ALA A 176 1.75 -5.45 -30.06
CA ALA A 176 2.83 -6.42 -30.14
C ALA A 176 3.84 -6.16 -29.02
N HIS A 177 3.79 -6.98 -27.98
CA HIS A 177 4.62 -6.84 -26.78
C HIS A 177 5.95 -7.56 -26.95
N SER A 178 7.04 -6.85 -26.64
CA SER A 178 8.39 -7.37 -26.53
C SER A 178 8.80 -7.43 -25.05
N PRO A 179 9.83 -8.21 -24.67
CA PRO A 179 10.29 -8.29 -23.28
C PRO A 179 10.71 -6.95 -22.67
N THR A 180 11.08 -5.99 -23.50
CA THR A 180 11.52 -4.66 -23.09
C THR A 180 10.95 -3.59 -24.03
N GLY A 181 10.63 -2.42 -23.47
CA GLY A 181 10.13 -1.28 -24.22
C GLY A 181 8.61 -1.24 -24.39
N ALA A 182 8.13 -0.17 -25.01
CA ALA A 182 6.71 0.00 -25.32
C ALA A 182 6.27 -0.98 -26.41
N PRO A 183 5.02 -1.47 -26.40
CA PRO A 183 4.50 -2.34 -27.44
C PRO A 183 4.40 -1.60 -28.78
N THR A 184 4.62 -2.30 -29.88
CA THR A 184 4.31 -1.77 -31.22
C THR A 184 2.80 -1.83 -31.41
N VAL A 185 2.19 -0.72 -31.82
CA VAL A 185 0.75 -0.64 -32.08
C VAL A 185 0.51 -0.81 -33.58
N LEU A 186 -0.22 -1.84 -33.94
CA LEU A 186 -0.53 -2.19 -35.34
C LEU A 186 -2.05 -2.14 -35.57
N ASP A 187 -2.44 -1.72 -36.77
CA ASP A 187 -3.82 -1.86 -37.21
C ASP A 187 -4.15 -3.34 -37.46
N ALA A 188 -5.27 -3.82 -36.94
CA ALA A 188 -5.62 -5.25 -36.99
C ALA A 188 -5.97 -5.76 -38.40
N ILE A 189 -6.26 -4.89 -39.35
CA ILE A 189 -6.65 -5.25 -40.74
C ILE A 189 -5.44 -5.18 -41.66
N THR A 190 -4.70 -4.07 -41.58
CA THR A 190 -3.62 -3.78 -42.54
C THR A 190 -2.25 -4.22 -42.05
N ALA A 191 -2.08 -4.56 -40.79
CA ALA A 191 -0.80 -4.77 -40.11
C ALA A 191 0.14 -3.55 -40.14
N ALA A 192 -0.33 -2.38 -40.59
CA ALA A 192 0.46 -1.16 -40.59
C ALA A 192 0.61 -0.58 -39.18
N ALA A 193 1.72 0.10 -38.93
CA ALA A 193 1.89 0.82 -37.66
C ALA A 193 0.81 1.88 -37.51
N HIS A 194 0.13 1.86 -36.34
CA HIS A 194 -0.92 2.80 -36.04
C HIS A 194 -0.40 3.95 -35.18
N VAL A 195 -0.73 5.17 -35.60
CA VAL A 195 -0.42 6.39 -34.86
C VAL A 195 -1.72 7.17 -34.67
N TRP A 196 -2.00 7.54 -33.44
CA TRP A 196 -3.19 8.31 -33.13
C TRP A 196 -3.14 9.71 -33.73
N ALA A 197 -4.26 10.18 -34.26
CA ALA A 197 -4.40 11.60 -34.55
C ALA A 197 -4.27 12.44 -33.26
N PRO A 198 -3.71 13.65 -33.33
CA PRO A 198 -3.60 14.52 -32.16
C PRO A 198 -4.96 14.70 -31.47
N GLY A 199 -4.99 14.46 -30.16
CA GLY A 199 -6.22 14.58 -29.36
C GLY A 199 -7.17 13.38 -29.39
N ALA A 200 -7.07 12.46 -30.32
CA ALA A 200 -8.03 11.35 -30.49
C ALA A 200 -8.20 10.48 -29.21
N VAL A 201 -7.10 10.20 -28.52
CA VAL A 201 -7.11 9.45 -27.27
C VAL A 201 -7.80 10.24 -26.15
N ALA A 202 -7.57 11.55 -26.06
CA ALA A 202 -8.21 12.43 -25.08
C ALA A 202 -9.71 12.57 -25.35
N GLU A 203 -10.14 12.72 -26.61
CA GLU A 203 -11.54 12.76 -27.00
C GLU A 203 -12.25 11.44 -26.70
N ALA A 204 -11.60 10.30 -26.97
CA ALA A 204 -12.15 9.00 -26.59
C ALA A 204 -12.27 8.87 -25.07
N ALA A 205 -11.28 9.33 -24.32
CA ALA A 205 -11.26 9.31 -22.86
C ALA A 205 -12.39 10.13 -22.24
N ALA A 206 -12.82 11.21 -22.84
CA ALA A 206 -13.94 12.01 -22.38
C ALA A 206 -15.26 11.19 -22.24
N ARG A 207 -15.37 10.05 -22.93
CA ARG A 207 -16.51 9.15 -22.85
C ARG A 207 -16.47 8.17 -21.65
N LEU A 208 -15.38 8.17 -20.89
CA LEU A 208 -15.22 7.29 -19.73
C LEU A 208 -16.21 7.59 -18.61
N LEU A 209 -16.60 8.86 -18.44
CA LEU A 209 -17.59 9.28 -17.46
C LEU A 209 -18.63 10.21 -18.12
N PRO A 210 -19.87 10.26 -17.62
CA PRO A 210 -20.91 11.17 -18.12
C PRO A 210 -20.75 12.60 -17.54
N HIS A 211 -19.51 13.06 -17.42
CA HIS A 211 -19.15 14.34 -16.85
C HIS A 211 -18.18 15.05 -17.78
N ALA A 212 -18.15 16.39 -17.71
CA ALA A 212 -17.24 17.17 -18.52
C ALA A 212 -15.78 16.93 -18.13
N VAL A 213 -14.90 17.00 -19.12
CA VAL A 213 -13.45 17.03 -18.88
C VAL A 213 -13.05 18.48 -18.59
N VAL A 214 -12.51 18.72 -17.39
CA VAL A 214 -12.03 20.05 -16.96
C VAL A 214 -10.66 20.33 -17.53
N ARG A 215 -9.81 19.31 -17.55
CA ARG A 215 -8.39 19.46 -17.94
C ARG A 215 -7.82 18.12 -18.43
N THR A 216 -6.93 18.22 -19.38
CA THR A 216 -6.09 17.12 -19.84
C THR A 216 -4.63 17.54 -19.75
N ASP A 217 -3.84 16.83 -18.96
CA ASP A 217 -2.42 17.08 -18.76
C ASP A 217 -1.60 15.95 -19.37
N THR A 218 -0.49 16.28 -20.02
CA THR A 218 0.51 15.30 -20.42
C THR A 218 1.59 15.22 -19.35
N LEU A 219 1.66 14.09 -18.67
CA LEU A 219 2.68 13.82 -17.65
C LEU A 219 3.94 13.30 -18.36
N THR A 220 5.02 14.05 -18.23
CA THR A 220 6.35 13.67 -18.74
C THR A 220 7.27 13.15 -17.62
N ALA A 221 6.83 13.29 -16.38
CA ALA A 221 7.52 12.80 -15.19
C ALA A 221 6.51 12.22 -14.18
N TYR A 222 6.99 11.36 -13.30
CA TYR A 222 6.18 10.82 -12.21
C TYR A 222 5.80 11.89 -11.19
N ASP A 223 4.63 11.72 -10.57
CA ASP A 223 4.17 12.53 -9.46
C ASP A 223 3.61 11.67 -8.30
N LEU A 224 3.08 12.32 -7.26
CA LEU A 224 2.57 11.65 -6.07
C LEU A 224 1.41 10.66 -6.34
N HIS A 225 0.70 10.79 -7.46
CA HIS A 225 -0.47 9.99 -7.81
C HIS A 225 -0.25 9.09 -9.02
N TYR A 226 0.85 9.29 -9.74
CA TYR A 226 1.25 8.47 -10.88
C TYR A 226 2.76 8.25 -10.82
N TYR A 227 3.19 7.08 -10.42
CA TYR A 227 4.61 6.71 -10.24
C TYR A 227 4.79 5.21 -10.39
N ASP A 228 5.99 4.81 -10.78
CA ASP A 228 6.35 3.42 -11.02
C ASP A 228 6.76 2.73 -9.73
N ARG A 229 5.77 2.19 -9.03
CA ARG A 229 5.96 1.31 -7.88
C ARG A 229 4.75 0.41 -7.72
N ALA A 230 4.97 -0.89 -7.60
CA ALA A 230 3.93 -1.82 -7.21
C ALA A 230 3.58 -1.60 -5.71
N ALA A 231 2.29 -1.51 -5.41
CA ALA A 231 1.81 -1.41 -4.05
C ALA A 231 2.25 -2.63 -3.23
N HIS A 232 2.55 -2.40 -1.94
CA HIS A 232 2.89 -3.45 -0.97
C HIS A 232 4.16 -4.26 -1.27
N THR A 233 5.05 -3.78 -2.12
CA THR A 233 6.35 -4.39 -2.39
C THR A 233 7.47 -3.37 -2.33
N MET A 234 8.65 -3.81 -1.90
CA MET A 234 9.86 -2.98 -1.91
C MET A 234 10.59 -3.03 -3.26
N THR A 235 10.39 -4.07 -4.06
CA THR A 235 11.19 -4.34 -5.25
C THR A 235 10.42 -4.28 -6.56
N GLY A 236 9.08 -4.35 -6.52
CA GLY A 236 8.25 -4.38 -7.71
C GLY A 236 7.98 -2.99 -8.29
N GLY A 237 8.14 -2.83 -9.60
CA GLY A 237 7.58 -1.74 -10.38
C GLY A 237 6.10 -2.01 -10.71
N ALA A 238 5.35 -0.95 -10.99
CA ALA A 238 4.04 -1.05 -11.61
C ALA A 238 4.20 -0.47 -13.01
N GLU A 239 3.90 -1.21 -14.04
CA GLU A 239 4.03 -0.74 -15.44
C GLU A 239 3.23 0.55 -15.66
N LYS A 240 3.89 1.68 -15.49
CA LYS A 240 3.33 3.01 -15.67
C LYS A 240 4.20 3.81 -16.62
N PRO A 241 3.92 3.69 -17.93
CA PRO A 241 4.72 4.34 -18.96
C PRO A 241 4.60 5.87 -18.87
N LEU A 242 5.66 6.55 -19.33
CA LEU A 242 5.69 7.97 -19.60
C LEU A 242 6.01 8.19 -21.09
N PRO A 243 5.44 9.22 -21.74
CA PRO A 243 4.43 10.14 -21.18
C PRO A 243 3.09 9.47 -20.95
N ALA A 244 2.29 10.02 -20.01
CA ALA A 244 0.92 9.59 -19.77
C ALA A 244 -0.04 10.77 -19.86
N LEU A 245 -1.26 10.57 -20.35
CA LEU A 245 -2.31 11.57 -20.29
C LEU A 245 -3.05 11.43 -18.97
N ARG A 246 -3.24 12.54 -18.25
CA ARG A 246 -4.15 12.66 -17.12
C ARG A 246 -5.38 13.44 -17.56
N VAL A 247 -6.52 12.77 -17.57
CA VAL A 247 -7.83 13.36 -17.87
C VAL A 247 -8.53 13.60 -16.54
N VAL A 248 -8.91 14.85 -16.26
CA VAL A 248 -9.56 15.29 -15.03
C VAL A 248 -11.02 15.58 -15.35
N PHE A 249 -11.93 14.93 -14.62
CA PHE A 249 -13.37 15.10 -14.80
C PHE A 249 -13.97 16.03 -13.74
N ASP A 250 -15.06 16.73 -14.15
CA ASP A 250 -15.91 17.55 -13.28
C ASP A 250 -17.04 16.70 -12.67
N ASP A 251 -16.65 15.59 -12.05
CA ASP A 251 -17.56 14.74 -11.31
C ASP A 251 -17.46 15.04 -9.80
N PRO A 252 -18.48 14.71 -8.98
CA PRO A 252 -18.48 14.97 -7.52
C PRO A 252 -17.27 14.36 -6.79
N HIS A 253 -16.63 13.38 -7.39
CA HIS A 253 -15.47 12.67 -6.83
C HIS A 253 -14.15 13.20 -7.36
N ALA A 254 -14.16 14.22 -8.23
CA ALA A 254 -12.98 14.79 -8.89
C ALA A 254 -12.06 13.69 -9.45
N THR A 255 -12.61 12.85 -10.30
CA THR A 255 -11.94 11.66 -10.85
C THR A 255 -10.84 12.05 -11.83
N TRP A 256 -9.68 11.45 -11.65
CA TRP A 256 -8.54 11.51 -12.57
C TRP A 256 -8.34 10.15 -13.21
N VAL A 257 -8.22 10.12 -14.53
CA VAL A 257 -7.90 8.90 -15.28
C VAL A 257 -6.56 9.08 -15.98
N HIS A 258 -5.70 8.08 -15.85
CA HIS A 258 -4.40 8.06 -16.54
C HIS A 258 -4.49 7.09 -17.71
N ILE A 259 -3.99 7.53 -18.85
CA ILE A 259 -4.09 6.82 -20.12
C ILE A 259 -2.73 6.86 -20.82
N ASP A 260 -2.33 5.75 -21.37
CA ASP A 260 -1.18 5.69 -22.26
C ASP A 260 -1.52 6.32 -23.62
N PRO A 261 -0.92 7.45 -24.01
CA PRO A 261 -1.22 8.09 -25.29
C PRO A 261 -0.76 7.27 -26.50
N HIS A 262 0.18 6.34 -26.30
CA HIS A 262 0.71 5.49 -27.36
C HIS A 262 -0.26 4.34 -27.69
N THR A 263 -0.75 3.64 -26.67
CA THR A 263 -1.63 2.48 -26.85
C THR A 263 -3.11 2.80 -26.76
N GLY A 264 -3.49 3.92 -26.14
CA GLY A 264 -4.87 4.23 -25.77
C GLY A 264 -5.38 3.48 -24.54
N THR A 265 -4.51 2.75 -23.83
CA THR A 265 -4.90 1.92 -22.68
C THR A 265 -5.09 2.75 -21.43
N VAL A 266 -6.16 2.48 -20.67
CA VAL A 266 -6.39 3.07 -19.34
C VAL A 266 -5.41 2.43 -18.36
N LEU A 267 -4.47 3.22 -17.85
CA LEU A 267 -3.43 2.79 -16.90
C LEU A 267 -3.92 2.76 -15.45
N GLY A 268 -4.98 3.49 -15.16
CA GLY A 268 -5.60 3.55 -13.85
C GLY A 268 -6.42 4.81 -13.64
N HIS A 269 -7.13 4.86 -12.53
CA HIS A 269 -7.89 6.04 -12.13
C HIS A 269 -7.81 6.25 -10.63
N THR A 270 -8.07 7.47 -10.20
CA THR A 270 -8.13 7.85 -8.79
C THR A 270 -9.19 8.95 -8.59
N ASP A 271 -9.90 8.87 -7.49
CA ASP A 271 -10.84 9.88 -7.02
C ASP A 271 -10.29 10.61 -5.76
N SER A 272 -11.03 11.58 -5.25
CA SER A 272 -10.63 12.36 -4.07
C SER A 272 -10.41 11.49 -2.83
N HIS A 273 -11.24 10.46 -2.61
CA HIS A 273 -11.12 9.55 -1.45
C HIS A 273 -9.88 8.66 -1.58
N ARG A 274 -9.62 8.13 -2.77
CA ARG A 274 -8.39 7.36 -3.05
C ARG A 274 -7.14 8.22 -2.92
N ARG A 275 -7.20 9.50 -3.34
CA ARG A 275 -6.09 10.43 -3.13
C ARG A 275 -5.89 10.75 -1.64
N ALA A 276 -6.96 10.88 -0.85
CA ALA A 276 -6.86 11.01 0.60
C ALA A 276 -6.28 9.74 1.24
N SER A 277 -6.76 8.56 0.84
CA SER A 277 -6.19 7.27 1.28
C SER A 277 -4.70 7.17 0.96
N ARG A 278 -4.26 7.65 -0.21
CA ARG A 278 -2.84 7.71 -0.58
C ARG A 278 -2.00 8.45 0.47
N TRP A 279 -2.47 9.61 0.95
CA TRP A 279 -1.78 10.39 1.97
C TRP A 279 -1.82 9.72 3.35
N LEU A 280 -3.00 9.24 3.76
CA LEU A 280 -3.21 8.72 5.11
C LEU A 280 -2.69 7.29 5.30
N PHE A 281 -2.61 6.51 4.22
CA PHE A 281 -2.09 5.16 4.26
C PHE A 281 -0.72 5.05 3.58
N ALA A 282 -0.66 5.07 2.26
CA ALA A 282 0.55 4.67 1.53
C ALA A 282 1.77 5.53 1.87
N MET A 283 1.60 6.85 1.96
CA MET A 283 2.68 7.78 2.32
C MET A 283 3.22 7.54 3.73
N LEU A 284 2.32 7.35 4.71
CA LEU A 284 2.73 7.15 6.10
C LEU A 284 3.24 5.74 6.36
N GLN A 285 2.74 4.74 5.63
CA GLN A 285 3.12 3.34 5.81
C GLN A 285 4.44 3.01 5.13
N SER A 286 4.60 3.41 3.88
CA SER A 286 5.71 2.98 3.03
C SER A 286 6.73 4.08 2.76
N TRP A 287 6.45 5.30 3.16
CA TRP A 287 7.30 6.46 2.88
C TRP A 287 7.67 6.57 1.40
N ASP A 288 6.72 6.19 0.52
CA ASP A 288 6.90 6.19 -0.92
C ASP A 288 6.81 7.62 -1.52
N TRP A 289 7.61 8.47 -0.98
CA TRP A 289 7.83 9.84 -1.39
C TRP A 289 8.75 9.87 -2.59
N LEU A 290 8.39 10.55 -3.67
CA LEU A 290 9.20 10.57 -4.88
C LEU A 290 10.68 10.89 -4.64
N PRO A 291 11.04 11.94 -3.88
CA PRO A 291 12.44 12.24 -3.62
C PRO A 291 13.21 11.12 -2.90
N LEU A 292 12.51 10.27 -2.15
CA LEU A 292 13.10 9.09 -1.51
C LEU A 292 13.15 7.90 -2.48
N LEU A 293 12.08 7.68 -3.26
CA LEU A 293 12.02 6.58 -4.24
C LEU A 293 13.07 6.72 -5.34
N GLU A 294 13.37 7.95 -5.77
CA GLU A 294 14.43 8.25 -6.72
C GLU A 294 15.83 7.98 -6.17
N ARG A 295 15.96 7.88 -4.82
CA ARG A 295 17.19 7.56 -4.11
C ARG A 295 17.06 6.20 -3.43
N ARG A 296 16.87 5.14 -4.21
CA ARG A 296 16.55 3.79 -3.74
C ARG A 296 17.41 3.28 -2.59
N PRO A 297 18.74 3.34 -2.57
CA PRO A 297 19.48 2.83 -1.41
C PRO A 297 19.13 3.56 -0.11
N LEU A 298 18.81 4.86 -0.19
CA LEU A 298 18.43 5.65 0.98
C LEU A 298 17.05 5.27 1.49
N TRP A 299 16.07 5.12 0.60
CA TRP A 299 14.71 4.73 0.97
C TRP A 299 14.68 3.34 1.61
N ASP A 300 15.35 2.35 1.01
CA ASP A 300 15.44 0.99 1.54
C ASP A 300 16.12 0.97 2.92
N GLY A 301 17.27 1.64 3.04
CA GLY A 301 18.04 1.73 4.30
C GLY A 301 17.23 2.42 5.41
N LEU A 302 16.51 3.48 5.09
CA LEU A 302 15.65 4.19 6.04
C LEU A 302 14.53 3.28 6.56
N LEU A 303 13.79 2.60 5.68
CA LEU A 303 12.72 1.68 6.09
C LEU A 303 13.24 0.53 6.94
N ILE A 304 14.38 -0.05 6.59
CA ILE A 304 15.02 -1.11 7.37
C ILE A 304 15.40 -0.59 8.77
N ALA A 305 16.03 0.56 8.86
CA ALA A 305 16.44 1.15 10.14
C ALA A 305 15.24 1.46 11.05
N LEU A 306 14.17 2.04 10.48
CA LEU A 306 12.95 2.32 11.22
C LEU A 306 12.24 1.04 11.66
N SER A 307 12.22 0.00 10.82
CA SER A 307 11.64 -1.30 11.14
C SER A 307 12.40 -2.00 12.26
N LEU A 308 13.73 -1.96 12.25
CA LEU A 308 14.55 -2.50 13.33
C LEU A 308 14.30 -1.77 14.65
N GLY A 309 14.18 -0.44 14.63
CA GLY A 309 13.83 0.35 15.81
C GLY A 309 12.47 -0.02 16.38
N GLY A 310 11.47 -0.14 15.53
CA GLY A 310 10.12 -0.60 15.90
C GLY A 310 10.12 -2.03 16.46
N ALA A 311 10.91 -2.93 15.87
CA ALA A 311 11.04 -4.30 16.37
C ALA A 311 11.63 -4.34 17.77
N VAL A 312 12.70 -3.58 18.06
CA VAL A 312 13.30 -3.49 19.41
C VAL A 312 12.28 -2.96 20.42
N MET A 313 11.52 -1.93 20.04
CA MET A 313 10.47 -1.39 20.92
C MET A 313 9.37 -2.43 21.19
N SER A 314 8.92 -3.16 20.19
CA SER A 314 7.90 -4.20 20.32
C SER A 314 8.37 -5.35 21.19
N VAL A 315 9.56 -5.88 20.95
CA VAL A 315 10.16 -6.96 21.75
C VAL A 315 10.31 -6.56 23.21
N THR A 316 10.86 -5.37 23.47
CA THR A 316 10.98 -4.87 24.86
C THR A 316 9.62 -4.68 25.52
N GLY A 317 8.61 -4.21 24.79
CA GLY A 317 7.24 -4.08 25.26
C GLY A 317 6.61 -5.42 25.65
N VAL A 318 6.74 -6.43 24.79
CA VAL A 318 6.26 -7.80 25.07
C VAL A 318 6.93 -8.40 26.29
N VAL A 319 8.27 -8.30 26.41
CA VAL A 319 8.99 -8.80 27.56
C VAL A 319 8.55 -8.13 28.86
N LEU A 320 8.32 -6.82 28.84
CA LEU A 320 7.86 -6.08 30.01
C LEU A 320 6.42 -6.46 30.38
N GLY A 321 5.55 -6.59 29.39
CA GLY A 321 4.17 -7.05 29.58
C GLY A 321 4.11 -8.43 30.20
N TRP A 322 4.87 -9.38 29.65
CA TRP A 322 4.97 -10.75 30.14
C TRP A 322 5.46 -10.83 31.59
N ARG A 323 6.54 -10.10 31.91
CA ARG A 323 7.08 -10.05 33.27
C ARG A 323 6.06 -9.51 34.28
N ARG A 324 5.28 -8.48 33.89
CA ARG A 324 4.24 -7.93 34.75
C ARG A 324 3.05 -8.88 34.96
N LEU A 325 2.63 -9.59 33.93
CA LEU A 325 1.61 -10.64 34.05
C LEU A 325 2.11 -11.77 34.97
N GLY A 326 3.32 -12.26 34.79
CA GLY A 326 3.91 -13.31 35.62
C GLY A 326 4.00 -12.93 37.10
N VAL A 327 4.22 -11.65 37.42
CA VAL A 327 4.20 -11.17 38.83
C VAL A 327 2.78 -11.17 39.38
N LYS A 328 1.77 -10.76 38.58
CA LYS A 328 0.37 -10.72 39.05
C LYS A 328 -0.28 -12.10 39.18
N LEU A 329 0.18 -13.08 38.40
CA LEU A 329 -0.36 -14.45 38.41
C LEU A 329 0.33 -15.36 39.41
N ARG A 330 1.36 -14.92 40.13
CA ARG A 330 1.97 -15.71 41.21
C ARG A 330 1.02 -15.69 42.44
N PRO A 331 0.58 -16.85 42.90
CA PRO A 331 -0.21 -16.91 44.14
C PRO A 331 0.66 -16.35 45.26
N ILE A 332 0.09 -15.46 46.07
CA ILE A 332 0.74 -14.91 47.25
C ILE A 332 0.87 -16.06 48.23
N PRO A 333 2.10 -16.49 48.60
CA PRO A 333 2.24 -17.56 49.58
C PRO A 333 1.70 -17.04 50.94
N GLY A 334 0.64 -17.65 51.45
CA GLY A 334 0.20 -17.58 52.84
C GLY A 334 -0.54 -16.30 53.24
N ARG A 335 -1.66 -15.99 52.62
CA ARG A 335 -2.73 -15.21 53.24
C ARG A 335 -4.05 -15.93 53.05
N GLY A 336 -4.55 -16.48 54.15
CA GLY A 336 -5.92 -16.93 54.24
C GLY A 336 -6.88 -15.78 53.90
N ALA A 337 -8.05 -16.11 53.40
CA ALA A 337 -9.07 -15.20 52.91
C ALA A 337 -9.36 -14.07 53.90
N SER A 338 -8.80 -12.91 53.68
CA SER A 338 -9.21 -11.66 54.28
C SER A 338 -9.37 -10.64 53.16
N CYS A 339 -10.60 -10.27 52.96
CA CYS A 339 -11.02 -9.22 52.05
C CYS A 339 -10.25 -7.93 52.39
N LEU A 340 -9.35 -7.50 51.51
CA LEU A 340 -8.69 -6.20 51.62
C LEU A 340 -8.99 -5.39 50.38
N LEU A 341 -9.92 -4.47 50.55
CA LEU A 341 -10.02 -3.25 49.76
C LEU A 341 -8.66 -2.56 49.79
N TYR A 342 -7.97 -2.60 48.68
CA TYR A 342 -6.74 -1.83 48.50
C TYR A 342 -7.10 -0.41 48.09
N THR A 343 -7.19 0.48 49.06
CA THR A 343 -7.13 1.92 48.81
C THR A 343 -5.72 2.25 48.34
N SER A 344 -5.62 2.83 47.17
CA SER A 344 -4.37 3.33 46.59
C SER A 344 -3.88 4.53 47.42
N GLU A 345 -2.95 4.30 48.34
CA GLU A 345 -2.16 5.39 48.87
C GLU A 345 -1.12 5.81 47.86
N LEU A 346 -1.27 6.98 47.29
CA LEU A 346 -0.22 7.71 46.60
C LEU A 346 0.87 8.08 47.61
N PRO A 347 2.15 7.80 47.37
CA PRO A 347 3.19 8.29 48.26
C PRO A 347 3.29 9.81 48.08
N THR A 348 2.80 10.55 49.03
CA THR A 348 3.11 11.96 49.23
C THR A 348 4.54 12.06 49.74
N THR A 349 5.48 12.42 48.87
CA THR A 349 6.78 12.91 49.31
C THR A 349 6.72 14.42 49.35
N PRO A 350 7.04 15.06 50.50
CA PRO A 350 7.13 16.51 50.58
C PRO A 350 8.35 17.00 49.76
N TYR A 351 8.12 18.09 49.09
CA TYR A 351 9.20 18.89 48.48
C TYR A 351 9.98 19.61 49.57
N VAL A 352 11.27 19.38 49.65
CA VAL A 352 12.28 20.32 50.13
C VAL A 352 13.43 20.28 49.14
#